data_1606512d8d2b73925e11be0594122603
#
_entry.id   1606512d8d2b73925e11be0594122603
#
_cell.length_a   1.000
_cell.length_b   1.000
_cell.length_c   1.000
_cell.angle_alpha   90.00
_cell.angle_beta   90.00
_cell.angle_gamma   90.00
#
_symmetry.space_group_name_H-M   'P 1'
#
loop_
_entity.id
_entity.type
_entity.pdbx_description
1 polymer ?
#
loop_
_entity_poly.entity_id
_entity_poly.type
_entity_poly.pdbx_seq_one_letter_code
_entity_poly.pdbx_strand_id
1 'polypeptide(L)'
;MEKELKDFQKATVKHIVDIFKSKKQRRVLLSDEVGLGKTIVSKGVIQAVGELSDEYGIWDDNTYRVVYICSNANIVKQNTENLGIEDVMNIEESRLSMQHFIVAKKVKELIEAKKDKPSILIPLTPGTSFNLQTSAGNMNERALMFAILSHVKDFKEHTKALKNRLNIYEANKDNWENTIKKYENEVTEIEKVCTGYRENICKEVVKDDNYQEAKNLLLKAIEEKADYNTKNRAITQFRIIFCKISMKELNPDLVIMDEFQRFSSLLDLEGNSEEAMLTRTFFGKEDDPFILLVSATPYKPFTTLEELNENKIDTQYQDFNKLTDFLFDNREDITFQQVWHDYSKELCHISSDNLDILIARKN
;
A
#
# COMPACT_ATOMS: atom_id res chain seq x y z
N MET A 1 14.29 27.92 1.52
CA MET A 1 13.23 28.66 0.79
C MET A 1 12.21 27.66 0.30
N GLU A 2 11.00 27.69 0.85
CA GLU A 2 9.90 26.90 0.32
C GLU A 2 9.65 27.28 -1.14
N LYS A 3 9.67 26.29 -2.03
CA LYS A 3 9.33 26.52 -3.43
C LYS A 3 7.81 26.69 -3.53
N GLU A 4 7.36 27.93 -3.71
CA GLU A 4 5.96 28.22 -4.01
C GLU A 4 5.53 27.53 -5.31
N LEU A 5 4.28 27.05 -5.34
CA LEU A 5 3.65 26.51 -6.53
C LEU A 5 3.57 27.58 -7.63
N LYS A 6 4.01 27.27 -8.85
CA LYS A 6 3.77 28.09 -10.03
C LYS A 6 2.29 28.02 -10.42
N ASP A 7 1.81 28.99 -11.19
CA ASP A 7 0.37 29.10 -11.54
C ASP A 7 -0.18 27.84 -12.21
N PHE A 8 0.57 27.24 -13.15
CA PHE A 8 0.15 25.99 -13.77
C PHE A 8 0.10 24.81 -12.77
N GLN A 9 1.03 24.75 -11.80
CA GLN A 9 1.02 23.74 -10.75
C GLN A 9 -0.19 23.92 -9.81
N LYS A 10 -0.52 25.18 -9.46
CA LYS A 10 -1.74 25.51 -8.69
C LYS A 10 -3.00 25.06 -9.43
N ALA A 11 -3.06 25.31 -10.74
CA ALA A 11 -4.18 24.90 -11.58
C ALA A 11 -4.31 23.35 -11.61
N THR A 12 -3.17 22.64 -11.74
CA THR A 12 -3.14 21.16 -11.72
C THR A 12 -3.61 20.63 -10.36
N VAL A 13 -3.10 21.15 -9.24
CA VAL A 13 -3.53 20.76 -7.89
C VAL A 13 -5.03 20.97 -7.72
N LYS A 14 -5.53 22.17 -8.11
CA LYS A 14 -6.96 22.48 -8.03
C LYS A 14 -7.80 21.47 -8.84
N HIS A 15 -7.38 21.17 -10.07
CA HIS A 15 -8.11 20.23 -10.93
C HIS A 15 -8.17 18.81 -10.31
N ILE A 16 -7.05 18.30 -9.79
CA ILE A 16 -7.00 16.99 -9.09
C ILE A 16 -7.96 16.99 -7.90
N VAL A 17 -7.91 18.04 -7.08
CA VAL A 17 -8.76 18.16 -5.90
C VAL A 17 -10.25 18.30 -6.26
N ASP A 18 -10.58 19.01 -7.34
CA ASP A 18 -11.95 19.13 -7.84
C ASP A 18 -12.49 17.76 -8.30
N ILE A 19 -11.65 16.91 -8.92
CA ILE A 19 -12.02 15.52 -9.26
C ILE A 19 -12.33 14.74 -7.98
N PHE A 20 -11.47 14.79 -6.97
CA PHE A 20 -11.68 14.11 -5.69
C PHE A 20 -12.97 14.59 -4.98
N LYS A 21 -13.22 15.90 -4.97
CA LYS A 21 -14.46 16.51 -4.42
C LYS A 21 -15.72 16.04 -5.13
N SER A 22 -15.64 15.72 -6.41
CA SER A 22 -16.81 15.27 -7.18
C SER A 22 -17.42 13.96 -6.68
N LYS A 23 -16.67 13.20 -5.85
CA LYS A 23 -17.01 11.86 -5.32
C LYS A 23 -17.24 10.79 -6.39
N LYS A 24 -17.10 11.14 -7.67
CA LYS A 24 -17.27 10.22 -8.80
C LYS A 24 -16.00 9.42 -9.08
N GLN A 25 -14.84 10.04 -8.85
CA GLN A 25 -13.55 9.42 -9.12
C GLN A 25 -12.58 9.71 -7.97
N ARG A 26 -11.99 8.65 -7.43
CA ARG A 26 -11.01 8.74 -6.35
C ARG A 26 -9.57 8.49 -6.81
N ARG A 27 -9.37 8.14 -8.08
CA ARG A 27 -8.08 7.76 -8.66
C ARG A 27 -7.75 8.71 -9.80
N VAL A 28 -6.59 9.36 -9.73
CA VAL A 28 -6.14 10.35 -10.71
C VAL A 28 -4.72 10.06 -11.16
N LEU A 29 -4.45 10.22 -12.44
CA LEU A 29 -3.11 10.13 -13.03
C LEU A 29 -2.57 11.54 -13.28
N LEU A 30 -1.41 11.86 -12.69
CA LEU A 30 -0.57 13.00 -13.02
C LEU A 30 0.54 12.55 -13.97
N SER A 31 0.35 12.78 -15.26
CA SER A 31 1.31 12.44 -16.31
C SER A 31 1.90 13.71 -16.92
N ASP A 32 2.99 14.17 -16.35
CA ASP A 32 3.73 15.35 -16.79
C ASP A 32 5.19 14.98 -17.18
N GLU A 33 5.79 15.77 -18.05
CA GLU A 33 7.20 15.61 -18.43
C GLU A 33 8.15 15.71 -17.22
N VAL A 34 9.35 15.17 -17.41
CA VAL A 34 10.43 15.27 -16.40
C VAL A 34 10.77 16.74 -16.17
N GLY A 35 10.92 17.13 -14.89
CA GLY A 35 11.34 18.51 -14.53
C GLY A 35 10.18 19.49 -14.31
N LEU A 36 8.93 19.17 -14.62
CA LEU A 36 7.77 20.05 -14.37
C LEU A 36 7.36 20.11 -12.88
N GLY A 37 8.06 19.38 -12.02
CA GLY A 37 7.87 19.48 -10.58
C GLY A 37 6.71 18.66 -10.03
N LYS A 38 6.52 17.43 -10.55
CA LYS A 38 5.50 16.49 -10.06
C LYS A 38 5.49 16.33 -8.53
N THR A 39 6.67 16.26 -7.90
CA THR A 39 6.80 16.19 -6.43
C THR A 39 6.22 17.45 -5.75
N ILE A 40 6.36 18.62 -6.38
CA ILE A 40 5.81 19.88 -5.86
C ILE A 40 4.28 19.88 -6.00
N VAL A 41 3.75 19.38 -7.13
CA VAL A 41 2.30 19.18 -7.32
C VAL A 41 1.78 18.19 -6.29
N SER A 42 2.48 17.05 -6.07
CA SER A 42 2.11 16.07 -5.03
C SER A 42 2.06 16.71 -3.64
N LYS A 43 3.03 17.57 -3.27
CA LYS A 43 2.98 18.37 -2.02
C LYS A 43 1.71 19.22 -1.97
N GLY A 44 1.38 19.92 -3.05
CA GLY A 44 0.17 20.74 -3.13
C GLY A 44 -1.11 19.91 -2.98
N VAL A 45 -1.16 18.72 -3.57
CA VAL A 45 -2.29 17.78 -3.41
C VAL A 45 -2.39 17.29 -1.97
N ILE A 46 -1.27 16.91 -1.33
CA ILE A 46 -1.24 16.50 0.09
C ILE A 46 -1.86 17.60 0.97
N GLN A 47 -1.42 18.83 0.81
CA GLN A 47 -1.92 19.95 1.60
C GLN A 47 -3.43 20.19 1.36
N ALA A 48 -3.84 20.25 0.09
CA ALA A 48 -5.22 20.51 -0.26
C ALA A 48 -6.18 19.37 0.14
N VAL A 49 -5.75 18.10 0.08
CA VAL A 49 -6.54 16.96 0.58
C VAL A 49 -6.61 16.99 2.11
N GLY A 50 -5.54 17.36 2.81
CA GLY A 50 -5.55 17.55 4.26
C GLY A 50 -6.56 18.62 4.69
N GLU A 51 -6.66 19.74 3.97
CA GLU A 51 -7.65 20.81 4.22
C GLU A 51 -9.10 20.33 3.96
N LEU A 52 -9.31 19.43 2.98
CA LEU A 52 -10.62 18.84 2.73
C LEU A 52 -11.16 18.06 3.92
N SER A 53 -10.30 17.42 4.68
CA SER A 53 -10.67 16.64 5.86
C SER A 53 -11.36 17.50 6.90
N ASP A 54 -10.89 18.73 7.06
CA ASP A 54 -11.43 19.69 8.02
C ASP A 54 -12.85 20.12 7.65
N GLU A 55 -13.15 20.21 6.32
CA GLU A 55 -14.48 20.60 5.85
C GLU A 55 -15.51 19.47 5.93
N TYR A 56 -15.11 18.21 5.79
CA TYR A 56 -16.03 17.09 5.59
C TYR A 56 -15.97 16.01 6.69
N GLY A 57 -15.08 16.11 7.67
CA GLY A 57 -14.98 15.15 8.77
C GLY A 57 -14.67 13.71 8.28
N ILE A 58 -13.84 13.59 7.26
CA ILE A 58 -13.56 12.31 6.57
C ILE A 58 -12.70 11.36 7.42
N TRP A 59 -12.00 11.88 8.43
CA TRP A 59 -10.99 11.14 9.19
C TRP A 59 -11.55 10.53 10.48
N ASP A 60 -11.49 9.21 10.61
CA ASP A 60 -12.08 8.49 11.75
C ASP A 60 -11.33 8.70 13.08
N ASP A 61 -9.99 8.90 13.04
CA ASP A 61 -9.15 9.02 14.25
C ASP A 61 -8.41 10.36 14.36
N ASN A 62 -8.86 11.36 13.63
CA ASN A 62 -8.29 12.71 13.60
C ASN A 62 -6.81 12.77 13.14
N THR A 63 -6.29 11.70 12.51
CA THR A 63 -4.93 11.62 11.99
C THR A 63 -4.96 11.54 10.47
N TYR A 64 -4.39 12.52 9.76
CA TYR A 64 -4.25 12.50 8.31
C TYR A 64 -3.12 11.58 7.88
N ARG A 65 -3.42 10.54 7.13
CA ARG A 65 -2.48 9.48 6.73
C ARG A 65 -2.22 9.50 5.24
N VAL A 66 -0.97 9.78 4.87
CA VAL A 66 -0.51 9.74 3.48
C VAL A 66 0.44 8.58 3.29
N VAL A 67 0.10 7.65 2.42
CA VAL A 67 1.01 6.58 1.98
C VAL A 67 1.72 7.04 0.72
N TYR A 68 3.05 7.01 0.73
CA TYR A 68 3.89 7.35 -0.41
C TYR A 68 4.64 6.10 -0.89
N ILE A 69 4.28 5.61 -2.06
CA ILE A 69 4.88 4.41 -2.68
C ILE A 69 5.85 4.84 -3.77
N CYS A 70 7.10 4.42 -3.67
CA CYS A 70 8.12 4.69 -4.68
C CYS A 70 9.07 3.48 -4.82
N SER A 71 9.62 3.29 -6.00
CA SER A 71 10.44 2.11 -6.32
C SER A 71 11.77 2.01 -5.58
N ASN A 72 12.29 3.11 -5.03
CA ASN A 72 13.64 3.18 -4.45
C ASN A 72 13.66 3.95 -3.12
N ALA A 73 14.19 3.33 -2.07
CA ALA A 73 14.29 3.91 -0.74
C ALA A 73 15.08 5.23 -0.69
N ASN A 74 16.14 5.40 -1.52
CA ASN A 74 16.91 6.63 -1.58
C ASN A 74 16.08 7.78 -2.19
N ILE A 75 15.30 7.49 -3.23
CA ILE A 75 14.37 8.46 -3.83
C ILE A 75 13.28 8.83 -2.85
N VAL A 76 12.74 7.84 -2.12
CA VAL A 76 11.76 8.09 -1.06
C VAL A 76 12.31 9.08 -0.04
N LYS A 77 13.52 8.85 0.50
CA LYS A 77 14.13 9.74 1.49
C LYS A 77 14.27 11.18 0.97
N GLN A 78 14.73 11.34 -0.26
CA GLN A 78 14.87 12.65 -0.90
C GLN A 78 13.53 13.34 -1.14
N ASN A 79 12.52 12.60 -1.57
CA ASN A 79 11.20 13.14 -1.90
C ASN A 79 10.38 13.46 -0.64
N THR A 80 10.45 12.63 0.41
CA THR A 80 9.70 12.85 1.65
C THR A 80 10.05 14.17 2.32
N GLU A 81 11.33 14.60 2.26
CA GLU A 81 11.76 15.92 2.74
C GLU A 81 11.05 17.07 1.99
N ASN A 82 10.62 16.85 0.75
CA ASN A 82 9.97 17.85 -0.10
C ASN A 82 8.44 17.80 -0.07
N LEU A 83 7.83 16.76 0.54
CA LEU A 83 6.37 16.59 0.55
C LEU A 83 5.66 17.41 1.64
N GLY A 84 6.40 17.97 2.60
CA GLY A 84 5.86 18.95 3.55
C GLY A 84 5.07 18.36 4.73
N ILE A 85 5.21 17.06 4.99
CA ILE A 85 4.74 16.40 6.22
C ILE A 85 5.93 16.24 7.17
N GLU A 86 5.81 16.70 8.41
CA GLU A 86 6.88 16.63 9.41
C GLU A 86 7.05 15.23 10.00
N ASP A 87 5.95 14.53 10.25
CA ASP A 87 5.96 13.20 10.86
C ASP A 87 6.09 12.12 9.80
N VAL A 88 7.33 11.88 9.36
CA VAL A 88 7.68 10.82 8.41
C VAL A 88 8.06 9.56 9.17
N MET A 89 7.45 8.42 8.80
CA MET A 89 7.81 7.12 9.36
C MET A 89 9.15 6.64 8.80
N ASN A 90 9.87 5.83 9.58
CA ASN A 90 11.20 5.36 9.21
C ASN A 90 11.13 4.39 8.02
N ILE A 91 11.86 4.69 6.94
CA ILE A 91 11.93 3.87 5.72
C ILE A 91 12.60 2.51 6.00
N GLU A 92 13.51 2.43 6.97
CA GLU A 92 14.20 1.17 7.31
C GLU A 92 13.25 0.13 7.91
N GLU A 93 12.11 0.56 8.42
CA GLU A 93 11.05 -0.27 8.97
C GLU A 93 9.89 -0.52 7.97
N SER A 94 10.14 -0.39 6.66
CA SER A 94 9.11 -0.42 5.60
C SER A 94 8.49 -1.81 5.33
N ARG A 95 8.80 -2.84 6.14
CA ARG A 95 8.21 -4.17 5.97
C ARG A 95 6.73 -4.16 6.28
N LEU A 96 5.93 -4.56 5.29
CA LEU A 96 4.47 -4.48 5.36
C LEU A 96 3.90 -5.24 6.56
N SER A 97 4.42 -6.43 6.89
CA SER A 97 3.97 -7.24 8.03
C SER A 97 4.11 -6.55 9.40
N MET A 98 4.86 -5.45 9.48
CA MET A 98 5.09 -4.70 10.72
C MET A 98 4.36 -3.36 10.77
N GLN A 99 3.72 -2.94 9.66
CA GLN A 99 3.16 -1.58 9.56
C GLN A 99 2.04 -1.33 10.58
N HIS A 100 1.20 -2.33 10.89
CA HIS A 100 0.20 -2.20 11.96
C HIS A 100 0.80 -1.74 13.29
N PHE A 101 2.00 -2.24 13.62
CA PHE A 101 2.72 -1.90 14.85
C PHE A 101 3.38 -0.51 14.76
N ILE A 102 4.02 -0.22 13.62
CA ILE A 102 4.77 1.02 13.42
C ILE A 102 3.81 2.21 13.40
N VAL A 103 2.66 2.07 12.73
CA VAL A 103 1.60 3.09 12.75
C VAL A 103 1.05 3.30 14.16
N ALA A 104 0.71 2.22 14.89
CA ALA A 104 0.20 2.32 16.25
C ALA A 104 1.22 3.00 17.20
N LYS A 105 2.53 2.70 17.04
CA LYS A 105 3.60 3.36 17.77
C LYS A 105 3.67 4.85 17.46
N LYS A 106 3.55 5.24 16.18
CA LYS A 106 3.56 6.64 15.77
C LYS A 106 2.34 7.38 16.27
N VAL A 107 1.16 6.80 16.17
CA VAL A 107 -0.09 7.38 16.72
C VAL A 107 0.04 7.58 18.22
N LYS A 108 0.59 6.61 18.97
CA LYS A 108 0.88 6.77 20.39
C LYS A 108 1.76 8.02 20.66
N GLU A 109 2.88 8.16 19.93
CA GLU A 109 3.79 9.32 20.06
C GLU A 109 3.06 10.65 19.83
N LEU A 110 2.19 10.72 18.83
CA LEU A 110 1.42 11.91 18.49
C LEU A 110 0.38 12.27 19.57
N ILE A 111 -0.31 11.26 20.12
CA ILE A 111 -1.26 11.43 21.23
C ILE A 111 -0.51 11.96 22.48
N GLU A 112 0.63 11.36 22.82
CA GLU A 112 1.45 11.80 23.97
C GLU A 112 1.98 13.22 23.77
N ALA A 113 2.34 13.58 22.53
CA ALA A 113 2.78 14.95 22.18
C ALA A 113 1.62 15.96 22.11
N LYS A 114 0.36 15.51 22.24
CA LYS A 114 -0.86 16.34 22.13
C LYS A 114 -0.88 17.19 20.85
N LYS A 115 -0.43 16.61 19.72
CA LYS A 115 -0.51 17.29 18.43
C LYS A 115 -1.97 17.48 18.03
N ASP A 116 -2.32 18.68 17.63
CA ASP A 116 -3.60 18.99 17.01
C ASP A 116 -3.53 18.64 15.53
N LYS A 117 -4.52 17.84 15.04
CA LYS A 117 -4.63 17.39 13.64
C LYS A 117 -3.31 16.82 13.09
N PRO A 118 -2.79 15.73 13.68
CA PRO A 118 -1.52 15.18 13.24
C PRO A 118 -1.61 14.61 11.83
N SER A 119 -0.53 14.76 11.05
CA SER A 119 -0.36 14.15 9.75
C SER A 119 0.83 13.20 9.74
N ILE A 120 0.67 12.03 9.12
CA ILE A 120 1.73 11.02 9.05
C ILE A 120 2.01 10.69 7.58
N LEU A 121 3.27 10.72 7.19
CA LEU A 121 3.73 10.19 5.90
C LEU A 121 4.31 8.80 6.09
N ILE A 122 3.73 7.83 5.40
CA ILE A 122 4.09 6.41 5.46
C ILE A 122 4.77 6.01 4.15
N PRO A 123 6.10 5.94 4.11
CA PRO A 123 6.82 5.54 2.91
C PRO A 123 6.82 4.02 2.75
N LEU A 124 6.47 3.54 1.55
CA LEU A 124 6.55 2.12 1.17
C LEU A 124 7.39 1.96 -0.09
N THR A 125 8.19 0.90 -0.14
CA THR A 125 8.96 0.53 -1.34
C THR A 125 8.57 -0.89 -1.77
N PRO A 126 8.05 -1.10 -2.99
CA PRO A 126 7.53 -2.39 -3.41
C PRO A 126 8.52 -3.55 -3.20
N GLY A 127 9.77 -3.39 -3.58
CA GLY A 127 10.78 -4.43 -3.44
C GLY A 127 11.09 -4.86 -2.00
N THR A 128 10.83 -4.00 -1.01
CA THR A 128 11.05 -4.31 0.43
C THR A 128 9.75 -4.61 1.16
N SER A 129 8.71 -3.82 0.88
CA SER A 129 7.44 -3.89 1.61
C SER A 129 6.61 -5.11 1.19
N PHE A 130 6.57 -5.41 -0.12
CA PHE A 130 5.71 -6.44 -0.71
C PHE A 130 6.43 -7.76 -1.03
N ASN A 131 7.73 -7.89 -0.72
CA ASN A 131 8.47 -9.12 -0.98
C ASN A 131 8.22 -10.17 0.13
N LEU A 132 7.24 -11.02 -0.09
CA LEU A 132 6.79 -12.05 0.86
C LEU A 132 7.28 -13.47 0.51
N GLN A 133 7.59 -13.71 -0.76
CA GLN A 133 7.59 -15.04 -1.36
C GLN A 133 8.69 -16.02 -0.88
N THR A 134 9.77 -15.60 -0.26
CA THR A 134 10.94 -16.49 -0.19
C THR A 134 11.58 -16.68 1.19
N SER A 135 11.14 -15.99 2.22
CA SER A 135 11.83 -16.11 3.52
C SER A 135 10.90 -15.98 4.74
N ALA A 136 11.32 -16.63 5.83
CA ALA A 136 10.69 -16.47 7.15
C ALA A 136 10.74 -15.05 7.72
N GLY A 137 11.05 -14.06 6.92
CA GLY A 137 11.23 -12.68 7.36
C GLY A 137 12.49 -12.47 8.21
N ASN A 138 12.67 -11.25 8.69
CA ASN A 138 13.78 -10.95 9.59
C ASN A 138 13.46 -11.27 11.06
N MET A 139 14.43 -11.11 11.94
CA MET A 139 14.27 -11.39 13.36
C MET A 139 13.23 -10.49 14.03
N ASN A 140 13.17 -9.22 13.65
CA ASN A 140 12.22 -8.25 14.20
C ASN A 140 10.77 -8.62 13.85
N GLU A 141 10.49 -9.00 12.59
CA GLU A 141 9.16 -9.48 12.17
C GLU A 141 8.71 -10.68 13.01
N ARG A 142 9.61 -11.68 13.20
CA ARG A 142 9.27 -12.86 13.97
C ARG A 142 9.12 -12.60 15.48
N ALA A 143 9.87 -11.65 16.03
CA ALA A 143 9.73 -11.25 17.42
C ALA A 143 8.42 -10.50 17.68
N LEU A 144 8.03 -9.60 16.77
CA LEU A 144 6.72 -8.94 16.82
C LEU A 144 5.58 -9.98 16.66
N MET A 145 5.74 -10.90 15.70
CA MET A 145 4.78 -12.00 15.51
C MET A 145 4.62 -12.82 16.79
N PHE A 146 5.71 -13.12 17.50
CA PHE A 146 5.65 -13.79 18.80
C PHE A 146 4.89 -12.96 19.83
N ALA A 147 5.17 -11.65 19.95
CA ALA A 147 4.52 -10.75 20.89
C ALA A 147 2.99 -10.69 20.73
N ILE A 148 2.48 -10.96 19.53
CA ILE A 148 1.04 -11.04 19.23
C ILE A 148 0.51 -12.47 19.37
N LEU A 149 1.12 -13.45 18.67
CA LEU A 149 0.60 -14.83 18.62
C LEU A 149 0.60 -15.53 19.98
N SER A 150 1.52 -15.21 20.89
CA SER A 150 1.55 -15.74 22.25
C SER A 150 0.27 -15.40 23.05
N HIS A 151 -0.49 -14.41 22.63
CA HIS A 151 -1.78 -14.00 23.22
C HIS A 151 -3.00 -14.60 22.52
N VAL A 152 -2.82 -15.21 21.32
CA VAL A 152 -3.90 -15.92 20.62
C VAL A 152 -4.18 -17.24 21.38
N LYS A 153 -5.47 -17.54 21.59
CA LYS A 153 -5.93 -18.69 22.40
C LYS A 153 -5.26 -20.00 22.00
N ASP A 154 -5.13 -20.25 20.71
CA ASP A 154 -4.59 -21.52 20.18
C ASP A 154 -3.09 -21.71 20.45
N PHE A 155 -2.34 -20.66 20.83
CA PHE A 155 -0.91 -20.71 21.09
C PHE A 155 -0.50 -20.45 22.54
N LYS A 156 -1.45 -20.06 23.41
CA LYS A 156 -1.16 -19.70 24.81
C LYS A 156 -0.47 -20.83 25.59
N GLU A 157 -0.91 -22.07 25.37
CA GLU A 157 -0.33 -23.24 26.06
C GLU A 157 1.01 -23.67 25.44
N HIS A 158 1.34 -23.18 24.25
CA HIS A 158 2.53 -23.53 23.49
C HIS A 158 3.61 -22.42 23.46
N THR A 159 3.48 -21.38 24.28
CA THR A 159 4.31 -20.16 24.22
C THR A 159 5.82 -20.44 24.16
N LYS A 160 6.32 -21.35 25.00
CA LYS A 160 7.77 -21.73 25.02
C LYS A 160 8.19 -22.38 23.70
N ALA A 161 7.37 -23.26 23.17
CA ALA A 161 7.66 -23.97 21.92
C ALA A 161 7.50 -23.02 20.72
N LEU A 162 6.49 -22.16 20.70
CA LEU A 162 6.29 -21.09 19.72
C LEU A 162 7.53 -20.18 19.63
N LYS A 163 8.04 -19.71 20.76
CA LYS A 163 9.26 -18.91 20.86
C LYS A 163 10.46 -19.57 20.19
N ASN A 164 10.67 -20.86 20.46
CA ASN A 164 11.76 -21.62 19.87
C ASN A 164 11.55 -21.86 18.36
N ARG A 165 10.31 -22.03 17.90
CA ARG A 165 10.01 -22.26 16.48
C ARG A 165 10.16 -21.02 15.62
N LEU A 166 9.85 -19.85 16.17
CA LEU A 166 10.05 -18.58 15.47
C LEU A 166 11.53 -18.17 15.38
N ASN A 167 12.44 -18.78 16.16
CA ASN A 167 13.89 -18.61 16.01
C ASN A 167 14.47 -19.56 14.94
N ILE A 168 13.96 -19.44 13.70
CA ILE A 168 14.23 -20.37 12.60
C ILE A 168 15.71 -20.46 12.17
N TYR A 169 16.47 -19.37 12.38
CA TYR A 169 17.88 -19.30 11.99
C TYR A 169 18.85 -19.55 13.17
N GLU A 170 18.32 -20.07 14.28
CA GLU A 170 19.10 -20.32 15.50
C GLU A 170 20.01 -19.12 15.88
N ALA A 171 19.44 -17.90 15.71
CA ALA A 171 20.11 -16.67 16.11
C ALA A 171 20.63 -16.81 17.56
N ASN A 172 21.71 -16.10 17.88
CA ASN A 172 22.24 -16.06 19.25
C ASN A 172 21.07 -15.89 20.23
N LYS A 173 20.98 -16.81 21.17
CA LYS A 173 19.85 -16.92 22.09
C LYS A 173 19.60 -15.62 22.84
N ASP A 174 20.64 -14.94 23.27
CA ASP A 174 20.53 -13.69 24.02
C ASP A 174 19.98 -12.58 23.15
N ASN A 175 20.40 -12.50 21.87
CA ASN A 175 19.88 -11.52 20.93
C ASN A 175 18.42 -11.76 20.61
N TRP A 176 18.01 -13.02 20.42
CA TRP A 176 16.61 -13.40 20.20
C TRP A 176 15.72 -13.04 21.39
N GLU A 177 16.15 -13.40 22.62
CA GLU A 177 15.44 -13.08 23.85
C GLU A 177 15.29 -11.57 24.06
N ASN A 178 16.36 -10.81 23.82
CA ASN A 178 16.32 -9.35 23.93
C ASN A 178 15.38 -8.72 22.91
N THR A 179 15.37 -9.24 21.68
CA THR A 179 14.49 -8.73 20.62
C THR A 179 13.01 -9.01 20.96
N ILE A 180 12.68 -10.21 21.46
CA ILE A 180 11.33 -10.52 21.93
C ILE A 180 10.91 -9.55 23.04
N LYS A 181 11.73 -9.41 24.09
CA LYS A 181 11.43 -8.52 25.21
C LYS A 181 11.19 -7.08 24.74
N LYS A 182 11.99 -6.62 23.76
CA LYS A 182 11.79 -5.30 23.15
C LYS A 182 10.37 -5.16 22.60
N TYR A 183 9.93 -6.08 21.73
CA TYR A 183 8.61 -5.98 21.10
C TYR A 183 7.45 -6.22 22.07
N GLU A 184 7.59 -7.14 23.04
CA GLU A 184 6.59 -7.32 24.10
C GLU A 184 6.40 -6.03 24.92
N ASN A 185 7.50 -5.35 25.28
CA ASN A 185 7.45 -4.08 26.00
C ASN A 185 6.82 -2.99 25.13
N GLU A 186 7.26 -2.83 23.88
CA GLU A 186 6.72 -1.80 22.98
C GLU A 186 5.22 -2.00 22.70
N VAL A 187 4.77 -3.24 22.48
CA VAL A 187 3.33 -3.56 22.35
C VAL A 187 2.58 -3.21 23.64
N THR A 188 3.17 -3.46 24.80
CA THR A 188 2.55 -3.10 26.08
C THR A 188 2.47 -1.58 26.27
N GLU A 189 3.48 -0.83 25.85
CA GLU A 189 3.46 0.64 25.90
C GLU A 189 2.42 1.25 24.91
N ILE A 190 2.27 0.65 23.73
CA ILE A 190 1.20 1.03 22.79
C ILE A 190 -0.17 0.78 23.42
N GLU A 191 -0.38 -0.37 24.05
CA GLU A 191 -1.65 -0.76 24.67
C GLU A 191 -2.11 0.21 25.77
N LYS A 192 -1.19 0.87 26.47
CA LYS A 192 -1.51 1.87 27.50
C LYS A 192 -2.21 3.12 26.94
N VAL A 193 -1.92 3.46 25.68
CA VAL A 193 -2.44 4.67 25.01
C VAL A 193 -3.50 4.29 23.98
N CYS A 194 -3.20 3.31 23.13
CA CYS A 194 -4.11 2.75 22.13
C CYS A 194 -4.77 1.50 22.71
N THR A 195 -5.73 1.69 23.62
CA THR A 195 -6.40 0.61 24.35
C THR A 195 -7.05 -0.39 23.40
N GLY A 196 -6.77 -1.68 23.61
CA GLY A 196 -7.32 -2.77 22.78
C GLY A 196 -6.51 -3.09 21.54
N TYR A 197 -5.38 -2.42 21.29
CA TYR A 197 -4.52 -2.67 20.13
C TYR A 197 -4.18 -4.15 19.97
N ARG A 198 -3.59 -4.79 20.99
CA ARG A 198 -3.19 -6.20 20.95
C ARG A 198 -4.38 -7.13 20.72
N GLU A 199 -5.47 -6.87 21.43
CA GLU A 199 -6.70 -7.67 21.32
C GLU A 199 -7.29 -7.59 19.92
N ASN A 200 -7.31 -6.40 19.33
CA ASN A 200 -7.80 -6.17 17.97
C ASN A 200 -6.94 -6.90 16.94
N ILE A 201 -5.62 -6.79 17.02
CA ILE A 201 -4.72 -7.52 16.11
C ILE A 201 -4.90 -9.04 16.28
N CYS A 202 -4.99 -9.57 17.51
CA CYS A 202 -5.26 -10.99 17.73
C CYS A 202 -6.59 -11.43 17.11
N LYS A 203 -7.66 -10.62 17.21
CA LYS A 203 -8.95 -10.89 16.58
C LYS A 203 -8.86 -10.91 15.06
N GLU A 204 -8.18 -9.94 14.46
CA GLU A 204 -7.99 -9.87 13.01
C GLU A 204 -7.15 -11.05 12.49
N VAL A 205 -6.11 -11.48 13.22
CA VAL A 205 -5.35 -12.71 12.89
C VAL A 205 -6.27 -13.93 12.83
N VAL A 206 -7.14 -14.11 13.82
CA VAL A 206 -8.04 -15.29 13.90
C VAL A 206 -9.16 -15.25 12.86
N LYS A 207 -9.56 -14.06 12.41
CA LYS A 207 -10.61 -13.86 11.39
C LYS A 207 -10.11 -14.08 9.96
N ASP A 208 -8.80 -14.06 9.70
CA ASP A 208 -8.27 -14.22 8.34
C ASP A 208 -8.59 -15.62 7.79
N ASP A 209 -9.00 -15.69 6.53
CA ASP A 209 -9.41 -16.94 5.87
C ASP A 209 -8.30 -18.00 5.86
N ASN A 210 -7.03 -17.55 5.84
CA ASN A 210 -5.86 -18.44 5.85
C ASN A 210 -5.44 -18.85 7.26
N TYR A 211 -6.08 -18.34 8.32
CA TYR A 211 -5.66 -18.59 9.70
C TYR A 211 -5.64 -20.06 10.07
N GLN A 212 -6.64 -20.83 9.68
CA GLN A 212 -6.74 -22.26 10.04
C GLN A 212 -5.60 -23.06 9.40
N GLU A 213 -5.26 -22.79 8.15
CA GLU A 213 -4.11 -23.45 7.50
C GLU A 213 -2.80 -23.05 8.18
N ALA A 214 -2.57 -21.76 8.37
CA ALA A 214 -1.37 -21.23 9.04
C ALA A 214 -1.21 -21.79 10.44
N LYS A 215 -2.30 -21.85 11.23
CA LYS A 215 -2.33 -22.44 12.57
C LYS A 215 -1.91 -23.91 12.56
N ASN A 216 -2.50 -24.72 11.69
CA ASN A 216 -2.22 -26.15 11.62
C ASN A 216 -0.77 -26.41 11.23
N LEU A 217 -0.22 -25.63 10.28
CA LEU A 217 1.20 -25.70 9.92
C LEU A 217 2.13 -25.34 11.10
N LEU A 218 1.78 -24.28 11.85
CA LEU A 218 2.60 -23.83 12.95
C LEU A 218 2.53 -24.78 14.14
N LEU A 219 1.35 -25.31 14.49
CA LEU A 219 1.18 -26.33 15.54
C LEU A 219 1.93 -27.61 15.18
N LYS A 220 1.81 -28.07 13.94
CA LYS A 220 2.62 -29.22 13.46
C LYS A 220 4.12 -28.95 13.61
N ALA A 221 4.58 -27.76 13.25
CA ALA A 221 5.98 -27.38 13.44
C ALA A 221 6.39 -27.31 14.94
N ILE A 222 5.46 -27.02 15.84
CA ILE A 222 5.69 -26.98 17.30
C ILE A 222 5.80 -28.39 17.87
N GLU A 223 4.91 -29.29 17.51
CA GLU A 223 4.80 -30.65 18.06
C GLU A 223 5.87 -31.60 17.53
N GLU A 224 6.18 -31.50 16.24
CA GLU A 224 7.16 -32.37 15.58
C GLU A 224 8.54 -31.70 15.48
N LYS A 225 9.62 -32.50 15.31
CA LYS A 225 10.89 -31.98 14.81
C LYS A 225 10.79 -31.61 13.34
N ALA A 226 10.01 -30.56 13.06
CA ALA A 226 9.77 -30.11 11.71
C ALA A 226 11.08 -29.66 11.04
N ASP A 227 11.21 -29.97 9.76
CA ASP A 227 12.30 -29.49 8.94
C ASP A 227 12.24 -27.97 8.71
N TYR A 228 13.31 -27.43 8.15
CA TYR A 228 13.39 -25.98 7.86
C TYR A 228 12.25 -25.49 6.95
N ASN A 229 11.91 -26.28 5.92
CA ASN A 229 10.90 -25.89 4.93
C ASN A 229 9.50 -25.77 5.55
N THR A 230 9.13 -26.72 6.40
CA THR A 230 7.83 -26.69 7.12
C THR A 230 7.75 -25.48 8.06
N LYS A 231 8.83 -25.19 8.80
CA LYS A 231 8.89 -24.01 9.67
C LYS A 231 8.80 -22.71 8.86
N ASN A 232 9.57 -22.61 7.76
CA ASN A 232 9.59 -21.45 6.90
C ASN A 232 8.20 -21.19 6.31
N ARG A 233 7.53 -22.23 5.79
CA ARG A 233 6.18 -22.14 5.24
C ARG A 233 5.17 -21.64 6.27
N ALA A 234 5.18 -22.17 7.48
CA ALA A 234 4.29 -21.74 8.56
C ALA A 234 4.46 -20.25 8.89
N ILE A 235 5.72 -19.79 9.02
CA ILE A 235 6.02 -18.38 9.30
C ILE A 235 5.60 -17.48 8.14
N THR A 236 5.84 -17.91 6.90
CA THR A 236 5.46 -17.15 5.71
C THR A 236 3.93 -16.93 5.65
N GLN A 237 3.13 -17.94 5.96
CA GLN A 237 1.67 -17.80 6.02
C GLN A 237 1.23 -16.75 7.05
N PHE A 238 1.81 -16.76 8.25
CA PHE A 238 1.51 -15.72 9.24
C PHE A 238 2.00 -14.34 8.80
N ARG A 239 3.14 -14.24 8.10
CA ARG A 239 3.59 -12.96 7.53
C ARG A 239 2.57 -12.38 6.55
N ILE A 240 1.97 -13.21 5.69
CA ILE A 240 0.91 -12.79 4.77
C ILE A 240 -0.31 -12.26 5.55
N ILE A 241 -0.74 -12.99 6.59
CA ILE A 241 -1.85 -12.53 7.45
C ILE A 241 -1.52 -11.17 8.08
N PHE A 242 -0.33 -11.00 8.66
CA PHE A 242 0.10 -9.72 9.23
C PHE A 242 0.22 -8.60 8.20
N CYS A 243 0.58 -8.91 6.94
CA CYS A 243 0.58 -7.94 5.86
C CYS A 243 -0.84 -7.45 5.54
N LYS A 244 -1.81 -8.36 5.43
CA LYS A 244 -3.22 -8.00 5.21
C LYS A 244 -3.76 -7.13 6.35
N ILE A 245 -3.45 -7.49 7.60
CA ILE A 245 -3.82 -6.69 8.77
C ILE A 245 -3.18 -5.31 8.68
N SER A 246 -1.88 -5.24 8.41
CA SER A 246 -1.17 -3.96 8.27
C SER A 246 -1.78 -3.07 7.20
N MET A 247 -2.19 -3.62 6.06
CA MET A 247 -2.84 -2.84 5.01
C MET A 247 -4.20 -2.27 5.45
N LYS A 248 -4.96 -3.00 6.28
CA LYS A 248 -6.18 -2.48 6.88
C LYS A 248 -5.88 -1.37 7.89
N GLU A 249 -4.88 -1.59 8.75
CA GLU A 249 -4.51 -0.66 9.82
C GLU A 249 -3.79 0.61 9.30
N LEU A 250 -3.16 0.55 8.12
CA LEU A 250 -2.64 1.75 7.46
C LEU A 250 -3.75 2.78 7.25
N ASN A 251 -4.91 2.33 6.82
CA ASN A 251 -6.11 3.14 6.58
C ASN A 251 -5.77 4.54 6.03
N PRO A 252 -5.14 4.63 4.83
CA PRO A 252 -4.68 5.91 4.31
C PRO A 252 -5.84 6.75 3.78
N ASP A 253 -5.69 8.04 3.88
CA ASP A 253 -6.60 9.03 3.30
C ASP A 253 -6.19 9.40 1.88
N LEU A 254 -4.87 9.42 1.65
CA LEU A 254 -4.26 9.65 0.35
C LEU A 254 -3.13 8.66 0.09
N VAL A 255 -3.13 8.06 -1.09
CA VAL A 255 -2.03 7.24 -1.59
C VAL A 255 -1.40 7.93 -2.79
N ILE A 256 -0.09 8.13 -2.75
CA ILE A 256 0.70 8.63 -3.87
C ILE A 256 1.61 7.52 -4.35
N MET A 257 1.50 7.16 -5.62
CA MET A 257 2.33 6.14 -6.26
C MET A 257 3.25 6.82 -7.27
N ASP A 258 4.49 7.06 -6.87
CA ASP A 258 5.48 7.76 -7.70
C ASP A 258 6.30 6.80 -8.56
N GLU A 259 6.40 7.10 -9.85
CA GLU A 259 7.01 6.22 -10.87
C GLU A 259 6.36 4.82 -10.88
N PHE A 260 5.02 4.78 -10.75
CA PHE A 260 4.22 3.55 -10.57
C PHE A 260 4.42 2.52 -11.68
N GLN A 261 4.81 2.92 -12.89
CA GLN A 261 5.09 1.99 -13.99
C GLN A 261 6.22 0.98 -13.67
N ARG A 262 7.04 1.27 -12.66
CA ARG A 262 8.08 0.35 -12.18
C ARG A 262 7.54 -0.80 -11.32
N PHE A 263 6.30 -0.69 -10.89
CA PHE A 263 5.61 -1.66 -10.06
C PHE A 263 4.13 -1.80 -10.45
N SER A 264 3.90 -1.84 -11.76
CA SER A 264 2.54 -1.96 -12.36
C SER A 264 1.77 -3.21 -11.89
N SER A 265 2.46 -4.22 -11.34
CA SER A 265 1.81 -5.37 -10.70
C SER A 265 0.90 -4.97 -9.53
N LEU A 266 1.15 -3.84 -8.87
CA LEU A 266 0.27 -3.28 -7.84
C LEU A 266 -1.02 -2.65 -8.40
N LEU A 267 -1.14 -2.50 -9.72
CA LEU A 267 -2.39 -2.05 -10.37
C LEU A 267 -3.27 -3.22 -10.81
N ASP A 268 -2.75 -4.45 -10.75
CA ASP A 268 -3.47 -5.66 -11.15
C ASP A 268 -4.37 -6.15 -10.02
N LEU A 269 -5.62 -5.70 -10.01
CA LEU A 269 -6.61 -6.10 -9.02
C LEU A 269 -7.20 -7.50 -9.29
N GLU A 270 -7.03 -8.07 -10.48
CA GLU A 270 -7.59 -9.36 -10.87
C GLU A 270 -6.58 -10.52 -10.77
N GLY A 271 -5.28 -10.20 -10.66
CA GLY A 271 -4.21 -11.18 -10.57
C GLY A 271 -4.34 -12.13 -9.38
N ASN A 272 -3.73 -13.32 -9.50
CA ASN A 272 -3.68 -14.33 -8.43
C ASN A 272 -2.37 -14.28 -7.63
N SER A 273 -1.51 -13.29 -7.85
CA SER A 273 -0.28 -13.13 -7.09
C SER A 273 -0.55 -12.65 -5.66
N GLU A 274 0.39 -12.89 -4.75
CA GLU A 274 0.31 -12.38 -3.37
C GLU A 274 0.25 -10.85 -3.36
N GLU A 275 0.99 -10.19 -4.25
CA GLU A 275 0.95 -8.75 -4.42
C GLU A 275 -0.46 -8.27 -4.84
N ALA A 276 -1.10 -8.94 -5.80
CA ALA A 276 -2.46 -8.62 -6.23
C ALA A 276 -3.48 -8.81 -5.10
N MET A 277 -3.34 -9.86 -4.29
CA MET A 277 -4.20 -10.06 -3.11
C MET A 277 -4.04 -8.93 -2.09
N LEU A 278 -2.80 -8.50 -1.83
CA LEU A 278 -2.53 -7.40 -0.93
C LEU A 278 -3.07 -6.09 -1.49
N THR A 279 -2.91 -5.85 -2.79
CA THR A 279 -3.40 -4.66 -3.47
C THR A 279 -4.92 -4.56 -3.41
N ARG A 280 -5.65 -5.67 -3.62
CA ARG A 280 -7.12 -5.71 -3.43
C ARG A 280 -7.54 -5.35 -1.99
N THR A 281 -6.79 -5.79 -0.99
CA THR A 281 -7.07 -5.43 0.40
C THR A 281 -6.91 -3.93 0.65
N PHE A 282 -6.05 -3.28 -0.12
CA PHE A 282 -5.72 -1.87 0.01
C PHE A 282 -6.63 -0.96 -0.82
N PHE A 283 -7.00 -1.39 -2.03
CA PHE A 283 -7.73 -0.58 -3.01
C PHE A 283 -9.12 -1.12 -3.38
N GLY A 284 -9.58 -2.20 -2.78
CA GLY A 284 -10.82 -2.88 -3.16
C GLY A 284 -12.03 -2.60 -2.25
N LYS A 285 -12.04 -1.50 -1.49
CA LYS A 285 -13.13 -1.15 -0.57
C LYS A 285 -14.01 -0.05 -1.16
N GLU A 286 -15.28 0.02 -0.71
CA GLU A 286 -16.20 1.11 -1.08
C GLU A 286 -15.68 2.49 -0.67
N ASP A 287 -14.93 2.57 0.43
CA ASP A 287 -14.27 3.78 0.95
C ASP A 287 -12.78 3.80 0.65
N ASP A 288 -12.40 3.57 -0.62
CA ASP A 288 -11.00 3.66 -1.06
C ASP A 288 -10.40 5.03 -0.74
N PRO A 289 -9.09 5.09 -0.39
CA PRO A 289 -8.39 6.36 -0.26
C PRO A 289 -8.40 7.15 -1.58
N PHE A 290 -8.10 8.43 -1.51
CA PHE A 290 -7.73 9.17 -2.72
C PHE A 290 -6.40 8.64 -3.24
N ILE A 291 -6.29 8.42 -4.55
CA ILE A 291 -5.09 7.83 -5.18
C ILE A 291 -4.57 8.78 -6.24
N LEU A 292 -3.30 9.17 -6.11
CA LEU A 292 -2.57 9.94 -7.09
C LEU A 292 -1.46 9.09 -7.69
N LEU A 293 -1.63 8.65 -8.92
CA LEU A 293 -0.57 8.04 -9.72
C LEU A 293 0.30 9.14 -10.33
N VAL A 294 1.61 9.05 -10.17
CA VAL A 294 2.56 10.04 -10.68
C VAL A 294 3.57 9.35 -11.59
N SER A 295 3.71 9.84 -12.82
CA SER A 295 4.70 9.33 -13.78
C SER A 295 5.04 10.36 -14.84
N ALA A 296 6.27 10.27 -15.38
CA ALA A 296 6.64 10.95 -16.61
C ALA A 296 6.30 10.12 -17.87
N THR A 297 6.24 8.80 -17.70
CA THR A 297 6.01 7.83 -18.78
C THR A 297 5.06 6.76 -18.25
N PRO A 298 3.73 7.04 -18.19
CA PRO A 298 2.76 6.17 -17.55
C PRO A 298 2.63 4.79 -18.23
N TYR A 299 3.05 4.69 -19.47
CA TYR A 299 3.16 3.46 -20.26
C TYR A 299 4.37 3.52 -21.18
N LYS A 300 4.87 2.37 -21.63
CA LYS A 300 5.98 2.32 -22.58
C LYS A 300 5.50 2.79 -23.95
N PRO A 301 6.08 3.84 -24.55
CA PRO A 301 5.62 4.36 -25.83
C PRO A 301 5.96 3.48 -27.06
N PHE A 302 6.84 2.49 -26.90
CA PHE A 302 7.30 1.63 -28.00
C PHE A 302 7.58 0.21 -27.52
N THR A 303 7.10 -0.79 -28.30
CA THR A 303 7.52 -2.19 -28.20
C THR A 303 8.85 -2.35 -28.94
N THR A 304 9.83 -3.00 -28.35
CA THR A 304 11.08 -3.29 -29.06
C THR A 304 10.86 -4.40 -30.10
N LEU A 305 11.70 -4.41 -31.16
CA LEU A 305 11.65 -5.48 -32.19
C LEU A 305 11.91 -6.88 -31.60
N GLU A 306 12.62 -6.97 -30.49
CA GLU A 306 12.87 -8.21 -29.76
C GLU A 306 11.59 -8.70 -29.06
N GLU A 307 10.84 -7.80 -28.43
CA GLU A 307 9.55 -8.10 -27.80
C GLU A 307 8.50 -8.52 -28.83
N LEU A 308 8.50 -7.95 -30.04
CA LEU A 308 7.63 -8.35 -31.16
C LEU A 308 7.96 -9.76 -31.69
N ASN A 309 9.24 -10.12 -31.73
CA ASN A 309 9.68 -11.43 -32.24
C ASN A 309 9.40 -12.58 -31.26
N GLU A 310 9.18 -12.32 -29.97
CA GLU A 310 8.87 -13.32 -28.97
C GLU A 310 7.36 -13.68 -28.90
N ASN A 311 6.54 -13.32 -29.89
CA ASN A 311 5.06 -13.50 -29.87
C ASN A 311 4.37 -12.92 -28.62
N LYS A 312 4.98 -11.96 -27.96
CA LYS A 312 4.33 -11.20 -26.88
C LYS A 312 3.31 -10.29 -27.54
N ILE A 313 2.04 -10.55 -27.29
CA ILE A 313 0.91 -9.65 -27.54
C ILE A 313 1.33 -8.26 -27.08
N ASP A 314 0.97 -7.22 -27.82
CA ASP A 314 1.32 -5.83 -27.56
C ASP A 314 1.20 -5.47 -26.07
N THR A 315 2.30 -5.56 -25.37
CA THR A 315 2.38 -5.36 -23.91
C THR A 315 2.02 -3.92 -23.53
N GLN A 316 2.20 -2.97 -24.45
CA GLN A 316 1.87 -1.56 -24.26
C GLN A 316 0.37 -1.34 -24.13
N TYR A 317 -0.41 -2.01 -24.99
CA TYR A 317 -1.86 -1.90 -24.95
C TYR A 317 -2.42 -2.58 -23.68
N GLN A 318 -1.80 -3.66 -23.25
CA GLN A 318 -2.17 -4.31 -21.99
C GLN A 318 -1.86 -3.45 -20.77
N ASP A 319 -0.68 -2.80 -20.72
CA ASP A 319 -0.31 -1.89 -19.63
C ASP A 319 -1.21 -0.66 -19.60
N PHE A 320 -1.57 -0.13 -20.77
CA PHE A 320 -2.52 0.98 -20.88
C PHE A 320 -3.93 0.57 -20.40
N ASN A 321 -4.41 -0.59 -20.80
CA ASN A 321 -5.71 -1.11 -20.36
C ASN A 321 -5.74 -1.33 -18.84
N LYS A 322 -4.72 -1.98 -18.28
CA LYS A 322 -4.60 -2.16 -16.82
C LYS A 322 -4.63 -0.84 -16.07
N LEU A 323 -3.92 0.15 -16.58
CA LEU A 323 -3.91 1.50 -15.99
C LEU A 323 -5.29 2.15 -16.05
N THR A 324 -5.97 2.09 -17.19
CA THR A 324 -7.31 2.66 -17.34
C THR A 324 -8.36 1.91 -16.52
N ASP A 325 -8.30 0.58 -16.49
CA ASP A 325 -9.18 -0.25 -15.65
C ASP A 325 -8.98 0.08 -14.17
N PHE A 326 -7.73 0.30 -13.74
CA PHE A 326 -7.44 0.74 -12.38
C PHE A 326 -7.97 2.15 -12.11
N LEU A 327 -7.81 3.11 -13.02
CA LEU A 327 -8.24 4.50 -12.82
C LEU A 327 -9.76 4.63 -12.76
N PHE A 328 -10.48 3.91 -13.62
CA PHE A 328 -11.95 4.01 -13.73
C PHE A 328 -12.70 3.00 -12.85
N ASP A 329 -11.98 2.04 -12.24
CA ASP A 329 -12.46 1.10 -11.20
C ASP A 329 -13.71 0.29 -11.60
N ASN A 330 -13.95 0.11 -12.89
CA ASN A 330 -15.06 -0.69 -13.48
C ASN A 330 -16.42 -0.59 -12.73
N ARG A 331 -16.67 0.54 -12.04
CA ARG A 331 -17.88 0.76 -11.23
C ARG A 331 -19.10 1.13 -12.09
N GLU A 332 -18.88 1.44 -13.35
CA GLU A 332 -19.94 1.74 -14.31
C GLU A 332 -20.12 0.55 -15.26
N ASP A 333 -21.35 0.34 -15.74
CA ASP A 333 -21.72 -0.73 -16.69
C ASP A 333 -20.98 -0.61 -18.05
N ILE A 334 -20.34 0.53 -18.32
CA ILE A 334 -19.57 0.79 -19.52
C ILE A 334 -18.09 0.88 -19.17
N THR A 335 -17.31 -0.11 -19.60
CA THR A 335 -15.87 -0.11 -19.40
C THR A 335 -15.18 0.91 -20.32
N PHE A 336 -14.04 1.47 -19.87
CA PHE A 336 -13.21 2.34 -20.73
C PHE A 336 -12.87 1.64 -22.06
N GLN A 337 -12.63 0.33 -22.05
CA GLN A 337 -12.34 -0.45 -23.25
C GLN A 337 -13.49 -0.41 -24.27
N GLN A 338 -14.75 -0.47 -23.83
CA GLN A 338 -15.90 -0.35 -24.72
C GLN A 338 -16.00 1.04 -25.34
N VAL A 339 -15.87 2.09 -24.51
CA VAL A 339 -15.87 3.48 -25.00
C VAL A 339 -14.75 3.73 -25.99
N TRP A 340 -13.54 3.24 -25.67
CA TRP A 340 -12.37 3.35 -26.56
C TRP A 340 -12.52 2.59 -27.87
N HIS A 341 -13.05 1.36 -27.79
CA HIS A 341 -13.33 0.54 -28.98
C HIS A 341 -14.32 1.24 -29.91
N ASP A 342 -15.42 1.71 -29.37
CA ASP A 342 -16.45 2.42 -30.11
C ASP A 342 -15.92 3.73 -30.71
N TYR A 343 -15.17 4.53 -29.93
CA TYR A 343 -14.52 5.75 -30.42
C TYR A 343 -13.52 5.45 -31.54
N SER A 344 -12.68 4.43 -31.38
CA SER A 344 -11.68 4.05 -32.39
C SER A 344 -12.36 3.57 -33.70
N LYS A 345 -13.45 2.82 -33.56
CA LYS A 345 -14.24 2.35 -34.70
C LYS A 345 -14.84 3.52 -35.49
N GLU A 346 -15.41 4.49 -34.78
CA GLU A 346 -15.97 5.70 -35.41
C GLU A 346 -14.89 6.58 -36.05
N LEU A 347 -13.69 6.67 -35.42
CA LEU A 347 -12.54 7.36 -36.01
C LEU A 347 -12.09 6.76 -37.36
N CYS A 348 -12.14 5.45 -37.49
CA CYS A 348 -11.79 4.76 -38.75
C CYS A 348 -12.80 5.04 -39.86
N HIS A 349 -14.01 5.52 -39.56
CA HIS A 349 -15.11 5.77 -40.49
C HIS A 349 -15.57 7.24 -40.46
N ILE A 350 -14.61 8.16 -40.31
CA ILE A 350 -14.97 9.60 -40.27
C ILE A 350 -15.72 10.02 -41.53
N SER A 351 -16.93 10.48 -41.34
CA SER A 351 -17.76 11.12 -42.38
C SER A 351 -18.43 12.38 -41.81
N SER A 352 -18.98 13.22 -42.66
CA SER A 352 -19.74 14.40 -42.20
C SER A 352 -20.90 14.04 -41.26
N ASP A 353 -21.44 12.84 -41.41
CA ASP A 353 -22.64 12.37 -40.70
C ASP A 353 -22.39 11.85 -39.30
N ASN A 354 -21.14 11.47 -38.98
CA ASN A 354 -20.77 10.93 -37.63
C ASN A 354 -19.88 11.88 -36.81
N LEU A 355 -19.59 13.07 -37.31
CA LEU A 355 -18.71 14.02 -36.61
C LEU A 355 -19.26 14.43 -35.22
N ASP A 356 -20.58 14.65 -35.14
CA ASP A 356 -21.23 15.02 -33.86
C ASP A 356 -21.18 13.88 -32.84
N ILE A 357 -21.29 12.63 -33.30
CA ILE A 357 -21.18 11.45 -32.47
C ILE A 357 -19.73 11.30 -31.91
N LEU A 358 -18.75 11.55 -32.77
CA LEU A 358 -17.33 11.53 -32.36
C LEU A 358 -17.02 12.62 -31.31
N ILE A 359 -17.55 13.83 -31.49
CA ILE A 359 -17.38 14.91 -30.53
C ILE A 359 -18.02 14.56 -29.18
N ALA A 360 -19.22 13.97 -29.20
CA ALA A 360 -19.91 13.55 -27.98
C ALA A 360 -19.20 12.43 -27.23
N ARG A 361 -18.54 11.49 -27.93
CA ARG A 361 -17.79 10.38 -27.32
C ARG A 361 -16.39 10.77 -26.84
N LYS A 362 -15.86 11.91 -27.31
CA LYS A 362 -14.58 12.45 -26.84
C LYS A 362 -14.68 13.12 -25.47
N ASN A 363 -15.84 13.64 -25.13
CA ASN A 363 -16.13 14.34 -23.86
C ASN A 363 -16.67 13.36 -22.80
#